data_deda27e9e74bab8d827d4b98df753672
#
_entry.id   deda27e9e74bab8d827d4b98df753672
#
_cell.length_a   1.000
_cell.length_b   1.000
_cell.length_c   1.000
_cell.angle_alpha   90.00
_cell.angle_beta   90.00
_cell.angle_gamma   90.00
#
_symmetry.space_group_name_H-M   'P 1'
#
loop_
_entity.id
_entity.type
_entity.pdbx_description
1 polymer ?
#
loop_
_entity_poly.entity_id
_entity_poly.type
_entity_poly.pdbx_seq_one_letter_code
_entity_poly.pdbx_strand_id
1 'polypeptide(L)'
;PKRVLKDRSNSLQSCDSIELPTFELGGDKAVMQDVFIVGAARSPIGKRGKGLAGLMPADLLGKVQRGALERAGVDAANVGQVVGGCVSQINQQSFNITRVAWLSQGFPEEVAATTIDSQCGSSQQATSLGAAMIGSGMEDLVMACGVEMMSVIPLGSNMAGGIPMGESYAQHYQPTSQFQGASMIAEEYQITRQDTDAFGLNSQDKAIKAW
;
A
#
# COMPACT_ATOMS: atom_id res chain seq x y z
N PRO A 1 -11.47 24.36 17.46
CA PRO A 1 -10.90 25.43 16.67
C PRO A 1 -10.89 25.02 15.21
N LYS A 2 -11.75 25.65 14.44
CA LYS A 2 -11.87 25.43 13.00
C LYS A 2 -10.56 25.85 12.32
N ARG A 3 -9.80 24.93 11.74
CA ARG A 3 -8.75 25.26 10.79
C ARG A 3 -9.43 25.52 9.44
N VAL A 4 -9.47 26.76 9.06
CA VAL A 4 -9.90 27.24 7.74
C VAL A 4 -8.88 26.73 6.72
N LEU A 5 -9.28 25.80 5.86
CA LEU A 5 -8.54 25.46 4.64
C LEU A 5 -8.76 26.64 3.67
N LYS A 6 -7.71 27.43 3.49
CA LYS A 6 -7.66 28.46 2.46
C LYS A 6 -7.67 27.82 1.08
N ASP A 7 -8.56 28.33 0.26
CA ASP A 7 -8.75 28.24 -1.16
C ASP A 7 -7.47 27.86 -1.94
N ARG A 8 -7.50 26.71 -2.59
CA ARG A 8 -6.55 26.31 -3.63
C ARG A 8 -7.32 25.98 -4.90
N SER A 9 -7.99 26.99 -5.45
CA SER A 9 -8.31 26.98 -6.87
C SER A 9 -7.06 27.47 -7.60
N ASN A 10 -6.27 26.59 -8.19
CA ASN A 10 -5.74 26.74 -9.55
C ASN A 10 -4.62 25.75 -9.88
N SER A 11 -4.72 25.26 -11.09
CA SER A 11 -3.66 24.72 -11.96
C SER A 11 -3.05 23.37 -11.58
N LEU A 12 -3.47 22.36 -12.29
CA LEU A 12 -2.65 21.26 -12.71
C LEU A 12 -1.44 21.82 -13.48
N GLN A 13 -0.41 22.20 -12.75
CA GLN A 13 0.91 22.41 -13.33
C GLN A 13 1.62 21.07 -13.43
N SER A 14 2.30 20.90 -14.56
CA SER A 14 3.14 19.76 -14.93
C SER A 14 4.00 19.24 -13.76
N CYS A 15 4.11 17.92 -13.68
CA CYS A 15 4.99 17.23 -12.74
C CYS A 15 6.47 17.44 -13.11
N ASP A 16 6.95 18.67 -13.06
CA ASP A 16 8.36 19.00 -13.16
C ASP A 16 8.82 19.48 -11.79
N SER A 17 9.73 18.68 -11.21
CA SER A 17 10.48 18.94 -9.97
C SER A 17 9.66 19.11 -8.70
N ILE A 18 9.41 18.01 -7.99
CA ILE A 18 9.12 18.07 -6.56
C ILE A 18 10.42 18.42 -5.84
N GLU A 19 10.57 19.68 -5.44
CA GLU A 19 11.63 20.07 -4.51
C GLU A 19 11.31 19.42 -3.15
N LEU A 20 12.11 18.45 -2.75
CA LEU A 20 12.03 17.84 -1.42
C LEU A 20 12.46 18.88 -0.37
N PRO A 21 11.75 18.94 0.79
CA PRO A 21 12.15 19.86 1.86
C PRO A 21 13.54 19.50 2.36
N THR A 22 14.47 20.49 2.33
CA THR A 22 15.79 20.34 2.94
C THR A 22 15.63 20.49 4.46
N PHE A 23 16.00 19.46 5.21
CA PHE A 23 16.07 19.52 6.67
C PHE A 23 17.46 19.99 7.07
N GLU A 24 17.57 21.21 7.62
CA GLU A 24 18.83 21.68 8.21
C GLU A 24 18.95 21.14 9.65
N LEU A 25 19.71 20.09 9.82
CA LEU A 25 20.26 19.69 11.11
C LEU A 25 21.69 20.24 11.17
N GLY A 26 21.87 21.32 11.89
CA GLY A 26 23.15 21.95 12.28
C GLY A 26 24.41 21.58 11.48
N GLY A 27 24.68 22.30 10.41
CA GLY A 27 26.01 22.38 9.81
C GLY A 27 26.23 21.71 8.46
N ASP A 28 25.75 20.50 8.22
CA ASP A 28 25.84 19.85 6.90
C ASP A 28 24.43 19.41 6.44
N LYS A 29 24.05 19.80 5.23
CA LYS A 29 22.78 19.33 4.63
C LYS A 29 22.86 17.82 4.48
N ALA A 30 22.03 17.09 5.19
CA ALA A 30 21.84 15.67 4.93
C ALA A 30 21.22 15.54 3.52
N VAL A 31 22.03 15.15 2.55
CA VAL A 31 21.58 14.88 1.19
C VAL A 31 20.99 13.45 1.21
N MET A 32 19.68 13.34 1.03
CA MET A 32 19.06 12.03 0.80
C MET A 32 19.56 11.46 -0.53
N GLN A 33 19.82 10.16 -0.56
CA GLN A 33 20.19 9.47 -1.80
C GLN A 33 18.98 9.40 -2.73
N ASP A 34 19.21 9.45 -4.03
CA ASP A 34 18.18 9.21 -5.03
C ASP A 34 17.68 7.76 -4.95
N VAL A 35 16.37 7.60 -5.03
CA VAL A 35 15.72 6.30 -4.92
C VAL A 35 15.02 5.96 -6.23
N PHE A 36 15.29 4.76 -6.75
CA PHE A 36 14.77 4.30 -8.03
C PHE A 36 13.93 3.03 -7.86
N ILE A 37 12.86 2.90 -8.65
CA ILE A 37 12.12 1.65 -8.79
C ILE A 37 12.75 0.85 -9.93
N VAL A 38 13.40 -0.26 -9.59
CA VAL A 38 14.16 -1.07 -10.56
C VAL A 38 13.37 -2.26 -11.11
N GLY A 39 12.26 -2.63 -10.47
CA GLY A 39 11.41 -3.71 -10.93
C GLY A 39 10.04 -3.68 -10.27
N ALA A 40 9.04 -4.24 -10.97
CA ALA A 40 7.70 -4.37 -10.44
C ALA A 40 7.01 -5.63 -11.00
N ALA A 41 6.22 -6.29 -10.16
CA ALA A 41 5.39 -7.42 -10.55
C ALA A 41 4.10 -7.44 -9.74
N ARG A 42 3.05 -8.01 -10.31
CA ARG A 42 1.81 -8.30 -9.57
C ARG A 42 1.16 -9.58 -10.10
N SER A 43 0.36 -10.21 -9.27
CA SER A 43 -0.56 -11.26 -9.70
C SER A 43 -1.75 -10.66 -10.46
N PRO A 44 -2.50 -11.46 -11.23
CA PRO A 44 -3.84 -11.07 -11.62
C PRO A 44 -4.69 -10.72 -10.39
N ILE A 45 -5.71 -9.86 -10.57
CA ILE A 45 -6.72 -9.62 -9.53
C ILE A 45 -7.72 -10.75 -9.58
N GLY A 46 -7.76 -11.56 -8.51
CA GLY A 46 -8.66 -12.69 -8.41
C GLY A 46 -10.11 -12.29 -8.11
N LYS A 47 -11.06 -12.80 -8.87
CA LYS A 47 -12.48 -12.71 -8.50
C LYS A 47 -12.73 -13.58 -7.26
N ARG A 48 -13.56 -13.10 -6.33
CA ARG A 48 -13.92 -13.82 -5.09
C ARG A 48 -14.36 -15.26 -5.39
N GLY A 49 -13.75 -16.21 -4.69
CA GLY A 49 -14.05 -17.63 -4.82
C GLY A 49 -13.64 -18.26 -6.15
N LYS A 50 -12.81 -17.59 -6.96
CA LYS A 50 -12.36 -18.10 -8.27
C LYS A 50 -10.85 -18.35 -8.30
N GLY A 51 -10.21 -18.32 -9.43
CA GLY A 51 -8.88 -18.82 -9.77
C GLY A 51 -7.73 -18.70 -8.76
N LEU A 52 -7.73 -17.68 -7.91
CA LEU A 52 -6.71 -17.53 -6.87
C LEU A 52 -7.17 -17.97 -5.47
N ALA A 53 -8.47 -18.26 -5.29
CA ALA A 53 -9.04 -18.50 -3.96
C ALA A 53 -8.52 -19.76 -3.26
N GLY A 54 -7.97 -20.72 -4.01
CA GLY A 54 -7.39 -21.96 -3.47
C GLY A 54 -5.90 -21.87 -3.13
N LEU A 55 -5.26 -20.71 -3.33
CA LEU A 55 -3.85 -20.53 -3.04
C LEU A 55 -3.64 -20.09 -1.59
N MET A 56 -2.50 -20.49 -1.02
CA MET A 56 -2.03 -19.92 0.23
C MET A 56 -1.54 -18.48 -0.02
N PRO A 57 -1.93 -17.51 0.83
CA PRO A 57 -1.49 -16.12 0.67
C PRO A 57 0.03 -15.95 0.62
N ALA A 58 0.77 -16.70 1.45
CA ALA A 58 2.23 -16.68 1.45
C ALA A 58 2.82 -17.15 0.13
N ASP A 59 2.27 -18.22 -0.46
CA ASP A 59 2.75 -18.75 -1.73
C ASP A 59 2.48 -17.79 -2.89
N LEU A 60 1.30 -17.14 -2.90
CA LEU A 60 0.97 -16.14 -3.91
C LEU A 60 1.90 -14.95 -3.80
N LEU A 61 2.10 -14.41 -2.60
CA LEU A 61 3.00 -13.27 -2.38
C LEU A 61 4.44 -13.65 -2.75
N GLY A 62 4.92 -14.81 -2.32
CA GLY A 62 6.27 -15.29 -2.64
C GLY A 62 6.54 -15.40 -4.13
N LYS A 63 5.57 -15.92 -4.90
CA LYS A 63 5.68 -15.95 -6.38
C LYS A 63 5.76 -14.55 -6.98
N VAL A 64 5.05 -13.57 -6.42
CA VAL A 64 5.14 -12.17 -6.88
C VAL A 64 6.48 -11.56 -6.51
N GLN A 65 7.00 -11.84 -5.31
CA GLN A 65 8.34 -11.42 -4.88
C GLN A 65 9.41 -11.98 -5.84
N ARG A 66 9.35 -13.28 -6.16
CA ARG A 66 10.24 -13.91 -7.16
C ARG A 66 10.14 -13.23 -8.51
N GLY A 67 8.93 -13.04 -9.03
CA GLY A 67 8.72 -12.41 -10.32
C GLY A 67 9.21 -10.95 -10.38
N ALA A 68 9.19 -10.22 -9.26
CA ALA A 68 9.75 -8.87 -9.20
C ALA A 68 11.29 -8.90 -9.29
N LEU A 69 11.95 -9.80 -8.57
CA LEU A 69 13.40 -9.99 -8.62
C LEU A 69 13.87 -10.43 -10.02
N GLU A 70 13.20 -11.41 -10.60
CA GLU A 70 13.52 -11.87 -11.96
C GLU A 70 13.41 -10.76 -13.00
N ARG A 71 12.36 -9.93 -12.92
CA ARG A 71 12.19 -8.78 -13.84
C ARG A 71 13.23 -7.69 -13.62
N ALA A 72 13.65 -7.48 -12.38
CA ALA A 72 14.71 -6.54 -12.06
C ALA A 72 16.11 -7.05 -12.40
N GLY A 73 16.27 -8.37 -12.65
CA GLY A 73 17.58 -9.01 -12.81
C GLY A 73 18.41 -8.98 -11.51
N VAL A 74 17.73 -9.04 -10.34
CA VAL A 74 18.36 -8.90 -9.03
C VAL A 74 18.36 -10.24 -8.30
N ASP A 75 19.51 -10.60 -7.71
CA ASP A 75 19.60 -11.73 -6.80
C ASP A 75 18.92 -11.42 -5.46
N ALA A 76 18.15 -12.37 -4.93
CA ALA A 76 17.50 -12.27 -3.64
C ALA A 76 18.50 -11.97 -2.49
N ALA A 77 19.74 -12.44 -2.59
CA ALA A 77 20.79 -12.19 -1.61
C ALA A 77 21.21 -10.72 -1.51
N ASN A 78 20.92 -9.91 -2.52
CA ASN A 78 21.22 -8.48 -2.53
C ASN A 78 20.12 -7.62 -1.88
N VAL A 79 18.99 -8.22 -1.52
CA VAL A 79 17.91 -7.49 -0.83
C VAL A 79 18.27 -7.33 0.64
N GLY A 80 18.37 -6.10 1.12
CA GLY A 80 18.66 -5.83 2.52
C GLY A 80 17.43 -6.06 3.41
N GLN A 81 16.26 -5.63 2.94
CA GLN A 81 15.01 -5.81 3.68
C GLN A 81 13.79 -5.95 2.79
N VAL A 82 12.79 -6.69 3.26
CA VAL A 82 11.46 -6.78 2.64
C VAL A 82 10.42 -6.10 3.53
N VAL A 83 9.69 -5.15 3.00
CA VAL A 83 8.56 -4.49 3.69
C VAL A 83 7.28 -4.84 2.96
N GLY A 84 6.33 -5.47 3.64
CA GLY A 84 5.08 -5.90 3.03
C GLY A 84 3.85 -5.34 3.72
N GLY A 85 2.83 -4.98 2.94
CA GLY A 85 1.54 -4.53 3.44
C GLY A 85 0.54 -5.69 3.52
N CYS A 86 -0.15 -5.81 4.66
CA CYS A 86 -1.28 -6.70 4.82
C CYS A 86 -2.19 -6.18 5.94
N VAL A 87 -3.48 -6.05 5.66
CA VAL A 87 -4.46 -5.53 6.64
C VAL A 87 -4.91 -6.63 7.59
N SER A 88 -5.40 -7.74 7.03
CA SER A 88 -5.99 -8.83 7.83
C SER A 88 -4.93 -9.85 8.21
N GLN A 89 -4.04 -9.48 9.16
CA GLN A 89 -2.91 -10.33 9.61
C GLN A 89 -3.37 -11.41 10.58
N ILE A 90 -4.32 -12.24 10.16
CA ILE A 90 -4.88 -13.36 10.93
C ILE A 90 -4.86 -14.65 10.12
N ASN A 91 -5.01 -15.80 10.77
CA ASN A 91 -5.06 -17.12 10.15
C ASN A 91 -3.94 -17.30 9.12
N GLN A 92 -4.26 -17.56 7.85
CA GLN A 92 -3.27 -17.79 6.78
C GLN A 92 -2.47 -16.53 6.38
N GLN A 93 -2.84 -15.35 6.88
CA GLN A 93 -2.10 -14.09 6.68
C GLN A 93 -1.40 -13.62 7.96
N SER A 94 -1.38 -14.43 9.01
CA SER A 94 -0.65 -14.16 10.26
C SER A 94 0.85 -14.44 10.17
N PHE A 95 1.55 -14.32 11.30
CA PHE A 95 2.96 -14.70 11.46
C PHE A 95 3.93 -13.94 10.56
N ASN A 96 3.72 -12.63 10.41
CA ASN A 96 4.54 -11.84 9.49
C ASN A 96 4.53 -12.45 8.06
N ILE A 97 3.36 -12.38 7.44
CA ILE A 97 3.09 -12.97 6.11
C ILE A 97 4.17 -12.63 5.08
N THR A 98 4.75 -11.43 5.15
CA THR A 98 5.83 -10.97 4.28
C THR A 98 7.07 -11.85 4.41
N ARG A 99 7.44 -12.18 5.66
CA ARG A 99 8.56 -13.07 5.97
C ARG A 99 8.28 -14.50 5.55
N VAL A 100 7.07 -14.99 5.88
CA VAL A 100 6.67 -16.35 5.50
C VAL A 100 6.69 -16.51 3.98
N ALA A 101 6.19 -15.52 3.23
CA ALA A 101 6.23 -15.52 1.77
C ALA A 101 7.66 -15.58 1.22
N TRP A 102 8.57 -14.78 1.76
CA TRP A 102 9.99 -14.76 1.39
C TRP A 102 10.63 -16.14 1.57
N LEU A 103 10.48 -16.69 2.75
CA LEU A 103 11.07 -18.00 3.09
C LEU A 103 10.42 -19.17 2.31
N SER A 104 9.14 -19.08 1.97
CA SER A 104 8.44 -20.11 1.17
C SER A 104 9.02 -20.26 -0.25
N GLN A 105 9.76 -19.25 -0.72
CA GLN A 105 10.47 -19.31 -2.00
C GLN A 105 11.90 -19.88 -1.90
N GLY A 106 12.35 -20.25 -0.71
CA GLY A 106 13.72 -20.65 -0.47
C GLY A 106 14.73 -19.52 -0.61
N PHE A 107 14.28 -18.28 -0.44
CA PHE A 107 15.16 -17.11 -0.44
C PHE A 107 15.99 -17.02 0.84
N PRO A 108 17.11 -16.26 0.85
CA PRO A 108 18.02 -16.19 1.97
C PRO A 108 17.32 -15.81 3.28
N GLU A 109 17.63 -16.56 4.34
CA GLU A 109 17.05 -16.35 5.67
C GLU A 109 17.64 -15.14 6.40
N GLU A 110 18.75 -14.63 5.95
CA GLU A 110 19.40 -13.42 6.48
C GLU A 110 18.63 -12.15 6.15
N VAL A 111 17.84 -12.15 5.06
CA VAL A 111 17.07 -10.99 4.65
C VAL A 111 15.89 -10.79 5.59
N ALA A 112 15.92 -9.69 6.35
CA ALA A 112 14.85 -9.34 7.26
C ALA A 112 13.56 -8.98 6.50
N ALA A 113 12.40 -9.25 7.12
CA ALA A 113 11.12 -8.84 6.57
C ALA A 113 10.17 -8.35 7.67
N THR A 114 9.33 -7.39 7.33
CA THR A 114 8.27 -6.89 8.21
C THR A 114 6.95 -6.77 7.47
N THR A 115 5.86 -6.95 8.20
CA THR A 115 4.51 -6.73 7.68
C THR A 115 3.88 -5.55 8.41
N ILE A 116 3.35 -4.61 7.65
CA ILE A 116 2.75 -3.39 8.18
C ILE A 116 1.27 -3.31 7.79
N ASP A 117 0.51 -2.57 8.59
CA ASP A 117 -0.87 -2.23 8.34
C ASP A 117 -1.04 -0.70 8.36
N SER A 118 -1.48 -0.16 7.25
CA SER A 118 -1.98 1.21 7.06
C SER A 118 -3.30 1.15 6.29
N GLN A 119 -4.12 0.18 6.64
CA GLN A 119 -5.38 -0.13 5.97
C GLN A 119 -5.17 -0.29 4.44
N CYS A 120 -6.05 0.25 3.61
CA CYS A 120 -5.97 0.17 2.15
C CYS A 120 -4.67 0.76 1.56
N GLY A 121 -3.93 1.59 2.33
CA GLY A 121 -2.65 2.18 1.98
C GLY A 121 -1.41 1.36 2.38
N SER A 122 -1.58 0.12 2.88
CA SER A 122 -0.47 -0.65 3.47
C SER A 122 0.70 -0.86 2.50
N SER A 123 0.46 -1.26 1.26
CA SER A 123 1.54 -1.45 0.28
C SER A 123 2.15 -0.13 -0.20
N GLN A 124 1.37 0.96 -0.25
CA GLN A 124 1.90 2.30 -0.48
C GLN A 124 2.84 2.72 0.66
N GLN A 125 2.43 2.48 1.90
CA GLN A 125 3.27 2.76 3.07
C GLN A 125 4.54 1.89 3.07
N ALA A 126 4.45 0.62 2.66
CA ALA A 126 5.61 -0.25 2.49
C ALA A 126 6.61 0.33 1.48
N THR A 127 6.11 0.86 0.35
CA THR A 127 6.93 1.52 -0.67
C THR A 127 7.58 2.80 -0.11
N SER A 128 6.83 3.61 0.62
CA SER A 128 7.34 4.84 1.25
C SER A 128 8.43 4.55 2.29
N LEU A 129 8.25 3.49 3.10
CA LEU A 129 9.26 3.05 4.07
C LEU A 129 10.51 2.52 3.37
N GLY A 130 10.36 1.71 2.32
CA GLY A 130 11.49 1.24 1.52
C GLY A 130 12.29 2.39 0.91
N ALA A 131 11.61 3.38 0.36
CA ALA A 131 12.25 4.58 -0.16
C ALA A 131 12.99 5.37 0.93
N ALA A 132 12.41 5.49 2.12
CA ALA A 132 13.06 6.15 3.26
C ALA A 132 14.31 5.39 3.74
N MET A 133 14.27 4.06 3.78
CA MET A 133 15.43 3.23 4.15
C MET A 133 16.60 3.42 3.18
N ILE A 134 16.32 3.43 1.88
CA ILE A 134 17.34 3.68 0.85
C ILE A 134 17.83 5.13 0.94
N GLY A 135 16.91 6.09 0.98
CA GLY A 135 17.25 7.51 1.02
C GLY A 135 18.09 7.92 2.25
N SER A 136 17.93 7.20 3.38
CA SER A 136 18.73 7.40 4.60
C SER A 136 20.05 6.66 4.61
N GLY A 137 20.33 5.80 3.61
CA GLY A 137 21.52 4.94 3.56
C GLY A 137 21.48 3.75 4.53
N MET A 138 20.30 3.39 5.04
CA MET A 138 20.13 2.19 5.88
C MET A 138 20.24 0.92 5.04
N GLU A 139 19.71 0.95 3.82
CA GLU A 139 19.69 -0.16 2.89
C GLU A 139 19.99 0.32 1.47
N ASP A 140 20.64 -0.52 0.68
CA ASP A 140 20.90 -0.23 -0.74
C ASP A 140 19.77 -0.72 -1.64
N LEU A 141 19.07 -1.79 -1.24
CA LEU A 141 17.98 -2.39 -1.98
C LEU A 141 16.89 -2.90 -1.02
N VAL A 142 15.66 -2.44 -1.23
CA VAL A 142 14.49 -2.86 -0.46
C VAL A 142 13.41 -3.39 -1.39
N MET A 143 12.81 -4.51 -1.00
CA MET A 143 11.60 -5.01 -1.66
C MET A 143 10.36 -4.52 -0.93
N ALA A 144 9.58 -3.66 -1.55
CA ALA A 144 8.24 -3.29 -1.08
C ALA A 144 7.18 -4.18 -1.75
N CYS A 145 6.27 -4.76 -0.98
CA CYS A 145 5.26 -5.67 -1.50
C CYS A 145 3.96 -5.63 -0.68
N GLY A 146 3.02 -6.52 -0.98
CA GLY A 146 1.82 -6.70 -0.16
C GLY A 146 0.90 -7.76 -0.71
N VAL A 147 0.01 -8.23 0.16
CA VAL A 147 -0.99 -9.25 -0.15
C VAL A 147 -2.26 -9.03 0.66
N GLU A 148 -3.40 -9.28 0.04
CA GLU A 148 -4.69 -9.36 0.71
C GLU A 148 -5.59 -10.34 -0.04
N MET A 149 -5.83 -11.50 0.52
CA MET A 149 -6.65 -12.54 -0.10
C MET A 149 -8.02 -12.63 0.56
N MET A 150 -8.92 -11.72 0.21
CA MET A 150 -10.25 -11.60 0.81
C MET A 150 -11.20 -12.78 0.52
N SER A 151 -10.83 -13.69 -0.39
CA SER A 151 -11.53 -14.98 -0.57
C SER A 151 -11.14 -16.01 0.51
N VAL A 152 -9.96 -15.86 1.12
CA VAL A 152 -9.44 -16.71 2.19
C VAL A 152 -9.72 -16.10 3.56
N ILE A 153 -9.41 -14.80 3.68
CA ILE A 153 -9.64 -13.99 4.89
C ILE A 153 -10.63 -12.87 4.53
N PRO A 154 -11.92 -13.04 4.83
CA PRO A 154 -12.93 -12.02 4.54
C PRO A 154 -12.65 -10.68 5.18
N LEU A 155 -13.06 -9.59 4.51
CA LEU A 155 -12.92 -8.23 5.02
C LEU A 155 -13.56 -8.11 6.42
N GLY A 156 -12.84 -7.50 7.36
CA GLY A 156 -13.29 -7.32 8.75
C GLY A 156 -13.00 -8.52 9.66
N SER A 157 -12.46 -9.63 9.14
CA SER A 157 -12.12 -10.81 9.97
C SER A 157 -11.07 -10.48 11.05
N ASN A 158 -10.22 -9.49 10.83
CA ASN A 158 -9.22 -9.03 11.79
C ASN A 158 -9.83 -8.37 13.04
N MET A 159 -11.09 -7.95 12.98
CA MET A 159 -11.80 -7.43 14.17
C MET A 159 -12.25 -8.54 15.12
N ALA A 160 -12.41 -9.77 14.63
CA ALA A 160 -12.82 -10.95 15.43
C ALA A 160 -14.04 -10.69 16.33
N GLY A 161 -14.99 -9.87 15.88
CA GLY A 161 -16.17 -9.46 16.63
C GLY A 161 -15.95 -8.32 17.62
N GLY A 162 -14.74 -7.77 17.72
CA GLY A 162 -14.44 -6.60 18.52
C GLY A 162 -14.78 -5.27 17.81
N ILE A 163 -14.83 -4.22 18.60
CA ILE A 163 -14.99 -2.84 18.10
C ILE A 163 -13.69 -2.10 18.38
N PRO A 164 -12.88 -1.74 17.35
CA PRO A 164 -11.58 -1.12 17.57
C PRO A 164 -11.66 0.35 18.02
N MET A 165 -12.81 1.00 17.85
CA MET A 165 -13.05 2.39 18.23
C MET A 165 -13.79 2.45 19.55
N GLY A 166 -13.09 2.79 20.61
CA GLY A 166 -13.65 2.93 21.95
C GLY A 166 -14.33 4.28 22.19
N GLU A 167 -14.82 4.48 23.44
CA GLU A 167 -15.53 5.69 23.84
C GLU A 167 -14.69 6.96 23.67
N SER A 168 -13.41 6.92 23.99
CA SER A 168 -12.51 8.07 23.78
C SER A 168 -12.36 8.48 22.32
N TYR A 169 -12.45 7.52 21.37
CA TYR A 169 -12.49 7.86 19.94
C TYR A 169 -13.77 8.64 19.61
N ALA A 170 -14.91 8.17 20.10
CA ALA A 170 -16.22 8.77 19.85
C ALA A 170 -16.38 10.19 20.42
N GLN A 171 -15.56 10.56 21.43
CA GLN A 171 -15.52 11.93 21.98
C GLN A 171 -14.90 12.94 21.01
N HIS A 172 -14.08 12.51 20.06
CA HIS A 172 -13.36 13.37 19.13
C HIS A 172 -13.79 13.20 17.68
N TYR A 173 -14.23 12.01 17.30
CA TYR A 173 -14.54 11.64 15.93
C TYR A 173 -15.82 10.83 15.85
N GLN A 174 -16.62 11.08 14.83
CA GLN A 174 -17.78 10.26 14.54
C GLN A 174 -17.33 9.00 13.78
N PRO A 175 -17.56 7.78 14.32
CA PRO A 175 -17.30 6.55 13.58
C PRO A 175 -18.14 6.53 12.31
N THR A 176 -17.47 6.37 11.17
CA THR A 176 -18.10 6.46 9.85
C THR A 176 -17.64 5.31 8.98
N SER A 177 -18.54 4.62 8.31
CA SER A 177 -18.20 3.63 7.29
C SER A 177 -17.66 4.32 6.02
N GLN A 178 -16.95 3.59 5.17
CA GLN A 178 -16.50 4.11 3.87
C GLN A 178 -17.66 4.63 3.02
N PHE A 179 -18.81 3.94 3.02
CA PHE A 179 -20.00 4.33 2.28
C PHE A 179 -20.60 5.63 2.79
N GLN A 180 -20.73 5.73 4.11
CA GLN A 180 -21.24 6.95 4.75
C GLN A 180 -20.29 8.11 4.55
N GLY A 181 -18.96 7.90 4.70
CA GLY A 181 -17.94 8.91 4.43
C GLY A 181 -17.98 9.40 2.99
N ALA A 182 -18.16 8.49 2.01
CA ALA A 182 -18.29 8.86 0.62
C ALA A 182 -19.55 9.71 0.37
N SER A 183 -20.67 9.38 1.02
CA SER A 183 -21.92 10.17 0.92
C SER A 183 -21.75 11.56 1.54
N MET A 184 -21.08 11.67 2.68
CA MET A 184 -20.79 12.96 3.32
C MET A 184 -19.89 13.84 2.44
N ILE A 185 -18.86 13.26 1.81
CA ILE A 185 -17.99 13.96 0.85
C ILE A 185 -18.80 14.42 -0.36
N ALA A 186 -19.65 13.56 -0.90
CA ALA A 186 -20.49 13.90 -2.04
C ALA A 186 -21.42 15.08 -1.72
N GLU A 187 -22.00 15.12 -0.53
CA GLU A 187 -22.85 16.20 -0.05
C GLU A 187 -22.05 17.49 0.15
N GLU A 188 -20.91 17.44 0.84
CA GLU A 188 -20.04 18.58 1.12
C GLU A 188 -19.52 19.25 -0.15
N TYR A 189 -19.08 18.44 -1.12
CA TYR A 189 -18.53 18.93 -2.40
C TYR A 189 -19.57 19.02 -3.54
N GLN A 190 -20.85 18.78 -3.23
CA GLN A 190 -21.94 18.83 -4.19
C GLN A 190 -21.73 17.93 -5.42
N ILE A 191 -21.13 16.76 -5.21
CA ILE A 191 -20.89 15.76 -6.25
C ILE A 191 -22.22 15.09 -6.59
N THR A 192 -22.67 15.24 -7.82
CA THR A 192 -23.94 14.69 -8.29
C THR A 192 -23.81 13.23 -8.73
N ARG A 193 -24.96 12.58 -8.93
CA ARG A 193 -25.01 11.24 -9.54
C ARG A 193 -24.43 11.26 -10.96
N GLN A 194 -24.65 12.32 -11.73
CA GLN A 194 -24.10 12.48 -13.07
C GLN A 194 -22.56 12.54 -13.06
N ASP A 195 -21.97 13.22 -12.08
CA ASP A 195 -20.52 13.29 -11.95
C ASP A 195 -19.91 11.92 -11.67
N THR A 196 -20.54 11.14 -10.78
CA THR A 196 -20.05 9.78 -10.45
C THR A 196 -20.26 8.81 -11.61
N ASP A 197 -21.36 8.90 -12.36
CA ASP A 197 -21.61 8.08 -13.54
C ASP A 197 -20.64 8.43 -14.68
N ALA A 198 -20.35 9.71 -14.91
CA ALA A 198 -19.35 10.15 -15.88
C ALA A 198 -17.94 9.65 -15.51
N PHE A 199 -17.58 9.70 -14.22
CA PHE A 199 -16.32 9.16 -13.72
C PHE A 199 -16.22 7.64 -13.97
N GLY A 200 -17.31 6.91 -13.67
CA GLY A 200 -17.38 5.46 -13.89
C GLY A 200 -17.24 5.09 -15.38
N LEU A 201 -17.93 5.80 -16.27
CA LEU A 201 -17.83 5.60 -17.71
C LEU A 201 -16.41 5.86 -18.22
N ASN A 202 -15.79 6.97 -17.83
CA ASN A 202 -14.41 7.28 -18.20
C ASN A 202 -13.41 6.20 -17.71
N SER A 203 -13.65 5.61 -16.53
CA SER A 203 -12.86 4.50 -16.03
C SER A 203 -12.97 3.26 -16.93
N GLN A 204 -14.17 2.92 -17.41
CA GLN A 204 -14.38 1.82 -18.34
C GLN A 204 -13.73 2.07 -19.71
N ASP A 205 -13.87 3.28 -20.25
CA ASP A 205 -13.24 3.67 -21.52
C ASP A 205 -11.72 3.55 -21.46
N LYS A 206 -11.13 3.97 -20.34
CA LYS A 206 -9.68 3.79 -20.10
C LYS A 206 -9.26 2.32 -20.03
N ALA A 207 -10.07 1.48 -19.39
CA ALA A 207 -9.81 0.05 -19.31
C ALA A 207 -9.90 -0.60 -20.71
N ILE A 208 -10.91 -0.29 -21.52
CA ILE A 208 -11.06 -0.78 -22.89
C ILE A 208 -9.85 -0.37 -23.74
N LYS A 209 -9.41 0.89 -23.60
CA LYS A 209 -8.25 1.39 -24.36
C LYS A 209 -6.93 0.71 -23.96
N ALA A 210 -6.83 0.23 -22.71
CA ALA A 210 -5.62 -0.43 -22.20
C ALA A 210 -5.51 -1.91 -22.61
N TRP A 211 -6.59 -2.54 -23.08
CA TRP A 211 -6.65 -3.90 -23.60
C TRP A 211 -6.43 -3.90 -25.11
#